data_0cf3d7f922528c9c07275692eec41d81
#
_entry.id   0cf3d7f922528c9c07275692eec41d81
#
_cell.length_a   1.000
_cell.length_b   1.000
_cell.length_c   1.000
_cell.angle_alpha   90.00
_cell.angle_beta   90.00
_cell.angle_gamma   90.00
#
_symmetry.space_group_name_H-M   'P 1'
#
loop_
_entity.id
_entity.type
_entity.pdbx_description
1 polymer ?
#
loop_
_entity_poly.entity_id
_entity_poly.type
_entity_poly.pdbx_seq_one_letter_code
_entity_poly.pdbx_strand_id
1 'polypeptide(L)'
;MVWPFKPRYRKQIARIEITGAIGAATRKRVLEALKTIEERKFPALLLRIDSPGGTVGDSQEIYSALKRLREKIKIVASFGNISASGGVYIGVGAEHIVANPGTITGSIGVILRGNNLERLLEKVGVSFMVIKSGPYKDILSFDRELTPPEQTILQELIDVSYQQFVQTVAEGRNLAVETVKSFADGRIFTGEQALELGVVDRLGSEEDARQWAAELAGLDPEKAQCFTLEEPKSFSSRFLPGRSQLSFLFSSSPGLKSGADWLEFELTTSGLPLWLYRP
;
A
#
# COMPACT_ATOMS: atom_id res chain seq x y z
N MET A 1 12.21 33.81 -26.65
CA MET A 1 12.93 34.20 -25.42
C MET A 1 12.82 33.05 -24.44
N VAL A 2 13.80 32.14 -24.41
CA VAL A 2 13.76 30.94 -23.55
C VAL A 2 14.23 31.37 -22.17
N TRP A 3 13.35 31.29 -21.18
CA TRP A 3 13.66 31.65 -19.78
C TRP A 3 14.64 30.60 -19.20
N PRO A 4 15.79 30.97 -18.67
CA PRO A 4 16.81 30.02 -18.19
C PRO A 4 16.57 29.62 -16.73
N PHE A 5 15.36 29.18 -16.36
CA PHE A 5 15.19 28.54 -15.06
C PHE A 5 15.63 27.11 -15.16
N LYS A 6 16.87 26.81 -14.72
CA LYS A 6 17.30 25.42 -14.44
C LYS A 6 16.29 24.83 -13.47
N PRO A 7 15.74 23.64 -13.77
CA PRO A 7 14.69 23.07 -12.93
C PRO A 7 15.20 22.92 -11.49
N ARG A 8 14.55 23.63 -10.58
CA ARG A 8 14.84 23.69 -9.14
C ARG A 8 14.86 22.29 -8.49
N TYR A 9 14.16 21.34 -9.10
CA TYR A 9 13.98 19.97 -8.61
C TYR A 9 15.17 19.03 -8.79
N ARG A 10 16.13 19.34 -9.66
CA ARG A 10 17.34 18.50 -9.88
C ARG A 10 18.29 18.41 -8.67
N LYS A 11 18.06 19.22 -7.65
CA LYS A 11 18.82 19.22 -6.40
C LYS A 11 17.99 18.84 -5.19
N GLN A 12 16.78 18.34 -5.41
CA GLN A 12 15.84 17.95 -4.37
C GLN A 12 15.46 16.49 -4.54
N ILE A 13 15.10 15.84 -3.44
CA ILE A 13 14.53 14.50 -3.40
C ILE A 13 13.02 14.65 -3.42
N ALA A 14 12.34 13.95 -4.32
CA ALA A 14 10.90 13.84 -4.24
C ALA A 14 10.51 12.98 -3.03
N ARG A 15 9.45 13.34 -2.31
CA ARG A 15 8.89 12.54 -1.23
C ARG A 15 7.43 12.24 -1.51
N ILE A 16 7.08 10.95 -1.48
CA ILE A 16 5.70 10.46 -1.47
C ILE A 16 5.49 9.72 -0.15
N GLU A 17 4.30 9.88 0.44
CA GLU A 17 3.90 9.14 1.63
C GLU A 17 2.65 8.31 1.33
N ILE A 18 2.69 7.02 1.69
CA ILE A 18 1.56 6.10 1.63
C ILE A 18 1.17 5.76 3.07
N THR A 19 0.00 6.24 3.51
CA THR A 19 -0.52 6.01 4.86
C THR A 19 -1.87 5.32 4.82
N GLY A 20 -2.14 4.47 5.83
CA GLY A 20 -3.41 3.75 5.94
C GLY A 20 -3.60 2.68 4.87
N ALA A 21 -4.85 2.25 4.66
CA ALA A 21 -5.15 1.19 3.71
C ALA A 21 -4.94 1.62 2.25
N ILE A 22 -4.38 0.70 1.44
CA ILE A 22 -4.14 0.90 0.02
C ILE A 22 -5.39 0.53 -0.77
N GLY A 23 -5.93 1.50 -1.48
CA GLY A 23 -7.09 1.35 -2.36
C GLY A 23 -7.02 2.31 -3.54
N ALA A 24 -8.11 2.43 -4.29
CA ALA A 24 -8.18 3.20 -5.54
C ALA A 24 -7.76 4.67 -5.37
N ALA A 25 -8.12 5.32 -4.25
CA ALA A 25 -7.72 6.70 -3.96
C ALA A 25 -6.20 6.82 -3.78
N THR A 26 -5.59 5.92 -3.00
CA THR A 26 -4.14 5.84 -2.79
C THR A 26 -3.42 5.61 -4.11
N ARG A 27 -3.87 4.63 -4.90
CA ARG A 27 -3.32 4.34 -6.22
C ARG A 27 -3.34 5.57 -7.12
N LYS A 28 -4.50 6.22 -7.29
CA LYS A 28 -4.64 7.41 -8.15
C LYS A 28 -3.65 8.49 -7.75
N ARG A 29 -3.62 8.85 -6.47
CA ARG A 29 -2.72 9.87 -5.92
C ARG A 29 -1.25 9.55 -6.16
N VAL A 30 -0.84 8.30 -5.88
CA VAL A 30 0.56 7.89 -6.03
C VAL A 30 0.97 7.88 -7.49
N LEU A 31 0.15 7.36 -8.41
CA LEU A 31 0.45 7.35 -9.84
C LEU A 31 0.59 8.77 -10.42
N GLU A 32 -0.27 9.72 -10.02
CA GLU A 32 -0.16 11.14 -10.42
C GLU A 32 1.13 11.78 -9.88
N ALA A 33 1.51 11.45 -8.64
CA ALA A 33 2.76 11.92 -8.05
C ALA A 33 3.99 11.35 -8.77
N LEU A 34 4.02 10.04 -9.07
CA LEU A 34 5.12 9.40 -9.81
C LEU A 34 5.29 10.02 -11.22
N LYS A 35 4.18 10.27 -11.92
CA LYS A 35 4.19 10.99 -13.20
C LYS A 35 4.81 12.38 -13.06
N THR A 36 4.41 13.14 -12.04
CA THR A 36 4.96 14.48 -11.75
C THR A 36 6.46 14.44 -11.46
N ILE A 37 6.93 13.41 -10.72
CA ILE A 37 8.35 13.20 -10.42
C ILE A 37 9.15 13.02 -11.70
N GLU A 38 8.68 12.17 -12.60
CA GLU A 38 9.30 11.91 -13.88
C GLU A 38 9.34 13.17 -14.77
N GLU A 39 8.21 13.87 -14.91
CA GLU A 39 8.10 15.11 -15.71
C GLU A 39 9.03 16.21 -15.19
N ARG A 40 9.14 16.38 -13.87
CA ARG A 40 9.98 17.39 -13.23
C ARG A 40 11.44 16.99 -13.10
N LYS A 41 11.79 15.74 -13.46
CA LYS A 41 13.15 15.21 -13.47
C LYS A 41 13.83 15.27 -12.09
N PHE A 42 13.12 14.83 -11.05
CA PHE A 42 13.76 14.59 -9.76
C PHE A 42 14.82 13.50 -9.89
N PRO A 43 15.98 13.62 -9.23
CA PRO A 43 17.02 12.60 -9.30
C PRO A 43 16.76 11.41 -8.38
N ALA A 44 15.95 11.58 -7.33
CA ALA A 44 15.60 10.53 -6.39
C ALA A 44 14.19 10.68 -5.84
N LEU A 45 13.64 9.56 -5.37
CA LEU A 45 12.39 9.46 -4.62
C LEU A 45 12.64 8.79 -3.26
N LEU A 46 12.21 9.45 -2.20
CA LEU A 46 11.97 8.87 -0.89
C LEU A 46 10.50 8.45 -0.80
N LEU A 47 10.26 7.15 -0.75
CA LEU A 47 8.93 6.57 -0.64
C LEU A 47 8.66 6.15 0.80
N ARG A 48 7.95 6.98 1.57
CA ARG A 48 7.51 6.65 2.93
C ARG A 48 6.29 5.77 2.88
N ILE A 49 6.32 4.61 3.56
CA ILE A 49 5.20 3.68 3.65
C ILE A 49 4.87 3.43 5.12
N ASP A 50 3.65 3.79 5.52
CA ASP A 50 3.07 3.51 6.85
C ASP A 50 1.65 2.93 6.64
N SER A 51 1.59 1.67 6.22
CA SER A 51 0.39 1.02 5.69
C SER A 51 0.31 -0.46 6.08
N PRO A 52 -0.85 -0.94 6.50
CA PRO A 52 -1.11 -2.37 6.72
C PRO A 52 -1.28 -3.15 5.39
N GLY A 53 -1.27 -2.49 4.25
CA GLY A 53 -1.58 -3.06 2.95
C GLY A 53 -2.94 -2.64 2.41
N GLY A 54 -3.52 -3.44 1.52
CA GLY A 54 -4.83 -3.16 0.92
C GLY A 54 -5.16 -4.06 -0.27
N THR A 55 -5.85 -3.51 -1.27
CA THR A 55 -6.27 -4.25 -2.47
C THR A 55 -5.08 -4.69 -3.33
N VAL A 56 -5.18 -5.91 -3.86
CA VAL A 56 -4.13 -6.53 -4.69
C VAL A 56 -3.86 -5.68 -5.93
N GLY A 57 -4.89 -5.39 -6.72
CA GLY A 57 -4.73 -4.68 -8.00
C GLY A 57 -4.16 -3.26 -7.83
N ASP A 58 -4.61 -2.51 -6.82
CA ASP A 58 -4.09 -1.16 -6.57
C ASP A 58 -2.60 -1.19 -6.17
N SER A 59 -2.20 -2.18 -5.35
CA SER A 59 -0.80 -2.38 -4.96
C SER A 59 0.08 -2.77 -6.15
N GLN A 60 -0.43 -3.62 -7.05
CA GLN A 60 0.26 -4.03 -8.28
C GLN A 60 0.48 -2.87 -9.25
N GLU A 61 -0.50 -2.00 -9.44
CA GLU A 61 -0.35 -0.82 -10.31
C GLU A 61 0.71 0.15 -9.78
N ILE A 62 0.73 0.40 -8.45
CA ILE A 62 1.74 1.25 -7.83
C ILE A 62 3.13 0.62 -7.97
N TYR A 63 3.28 -0.66 -7.64
CA TYR A 63 4.53 -1.40 -7.81
C TYR A 63 5.06 -1.33 -9.25
N SER A 64 4.18 -1.58 -10.22
CA SER A 64 4.56 -1.56 -11.63
C SER A 64 5.03 -0.17 -12.09
N ALA A 65 4.43 0.90 -11.56
CA ALA A 65 4.87 2.26 -11.84
C ALA A 65 6.24 2.57 -11.20
N LEU A 66 6.47 2.13 -9.95
CA LEU A 66 7.77 2.25 -9.28
C LEU A 66 8.86 1.47 -10.03
N LYS A 67 8.57 0.23 -10.44
CA LYS A 67 9.50 -0.61 -11.21
C LYS A 67 9.96 0.07 -12.52
N ARG A 68 9.04 0.77 -13.21
CA ARG A 68 9.41 1.57 -14.40
C ARG A 68 10.19 2.82 -14.05
N LEU A 69 9.86 3.48 -12.94
CA LEU A 69 10.50 4.74 -12.56
C LEU A 69 11.92 4.53 -12.03
N ARG A 70 12.21 3.43 -11.32
CA ARG A 70 13.55 3.12 -10.79
C ARG A 70 14.63 2.94 -11.87
N GLU A 71 14.23 2.66 -13.11
CA GLU A 71 15.16 2.64 -14.26
C GLU A 71 15.70 4.05 -14.62
N LYS A 72 15.05 5.09 -14.10
CA LYS A 72 15.33 6.49 -14.44
C LYS A 72 15.86 7.32 -13.27
N ILE A 73 15.43 7.01 -12.05
CA ILE A 73 15.81 7.72 -10.84
C ILE A 73 16.08 6.74 -9.70
N LYS A 74 16.75 7.19 -8.65
CA LYS A 74 16.99 6.39 -7.45
C LYS A 74 15.75 6.38 -6.55
N ILE A 75 15.35 5.22 -6.08
CA ILE A 75 14.18 5.07 -5.18
C ILE A 75 14.60 4.35 -3.91
N VAL A 76 14.43 5.01 -2.77
CA VAL A 76 14.59 4.42 -1.44
C VAL A 76 13.23 4.41 -0.74
N ALA A 77 12.77 3.24 -0.33
CA ALA A 77 11.60 3.10 0.51
C ALA A 77 11.99 3.23 1.99
N SER A 78 11.17 3.93 2.77
CA SER A 78 11.28 4.03 4.23
C SER A 78 10.02 3.46 4.85
N PHE A 79 10.14 2.35 5.56
CA PHE A 79 9.04 1.71 6.26
C PHE A 79 8.78 2.41 7.59
N GLY A 80 7.51 2.77 7.84
CA GLY A 80 7.04 3.49 9.02
C GLY A 80 6.85 2.62 10.25
N ASN A 81 5.81 2.91 11.01
CA ASN A 81 5.42 2.06 12.14
C ASN A 81 4.99 0.69 11.62
N ILE A 82 4.26 0.69 10.51
CA ILE A 82 3.82 -0.53 9.84
C ILE A 82 4.05 -0.38 8.33
N SER A 83 4.61 -1.41 7.71
CA SER A 83 4.64 -1.57 6.26
C SER A 83 4.47 -3.05 5.95
N ALA A 84 3.23 -3.49 5.90
CA ALA A 84 2.89 -4.91 5.84
C ALA A 84 2.08 -5.23 4.58
N SER A 85 2.13 -6.49 4.16
CA SER A 85 1.33 -7.01 3.06
C SER A 85 1.44 -6.15 1.78
N GLY A 86 0.38 -5.50 1.29
CA GLY A 86 0.46 -4.58 0.14
C GLY A 86 1.51 -3.47 0.30
N GLY A 87 1.83 -3.05 1.55
CA GLY A 87 2.92 -2.12 1.83
C GLY A 87 4.29 -2.69 1.49
N VAL A 88 4.55 -3.97 1.83
CA VAL A 88 5.76 -4.69 1.40
C VAL A 88 5.77 -4.84 -0.12
N TYR A 89 4.64 -5.23 -0.72
CA TYR A 89 4.53 -5.40 -2.18
C TYR A 89 4.94 -4.14 -2.94
N ILE A 90 4.49 -2.98 -2.48
CA ILE A 90 4.87 -1.69 -3.06
C ILE A 90 6.34 -1.37 -2.75
N GLY A 91 6.77 -1.62 -1.51
CA GLY A 91 8.11 -1.29 -1.04
C GLY A 91 9.22 -1.99 -1.83
N VAL A 92 9.02 -3.26 -2.21
CA VAL A 92 9.98 -4.01 -3.05
C VAL A 92 10.07 -3.50 -4.50
N GLY A 93 9.24 -2.55 -4.87
CA GLY A 93 9.38 -1.78 -6.11
C GLY A 93 10.51 -0.74 -6.08
N ALA A 94 11.00 -0.35 -4.89
CA ALA A 94 12.19 0.48 -4.71
C ALA A 94 13.49 -0.33 -4.94
N GLU A 95 14.62 0.37 -5.15
CA GLU A 95 15.93 -0.28 -5.17
C GLU A 95 16.39 -0.70 -3.77
N HIS A 96 16.09 0.15 -2.78
CA HIS A 96 16.51 -0.05 -1.40
C HIS A 96 15.36 0.23 -0.43
N ILE A 97 15.41 -0.48 0.70
CA ILE A 97 14.41 -0.39 1.77
C ILE A 97 15.12 -0.16 3.10
N VAL A 98 14.68 0.87 3.82
CA VAL A 98 15.11 1.18 5.19
C VAL A 98 13.92 1.01 6.13
N ALA A 99 14.12 0.39 7.29
CA ALA A 99 13.08 0.24 8.31
C ALA A 99 13.66 0.57 9.70
N ASN A 100 12.83 1.09 10.61
CA ASN A 100 13.23 1.13 12.01
C ASN A 100 13.30 -0.30 12.58
N PRO A 101 14.14 -0.58 13.60
CA PRO A 101 14.21 -1.90 14.21
C PRO A 101 12.86 -2.46 14.65
N GLY A 102 11.99 -1.59 15.20
CA GLY A 102 10.66 -1.94 15.68
C GLY A 102 9.52 -1.82 14.65
N THR A 103 9.81 -1.51 13.38
CA THR A 103 8.79 -1.48 12.32
C THR A 103 8.09 -2.83 12.22
N ILE A 104 6.78 -2.85 12.16
CA ILE A 104 6.00 -4.06 11.85
C ILE A 104 5.94 -4.22 10.34
N THR A 105 6.42 -5.37 9.84
CA THR A 105 6.42 -5.67 8.40
C THR A 105 6.08 -7.14 8.13
N GLY A 106 6.24 -7.61 6.90
CA GLY A 106 5.86 -8.97 6.52
C GLY A 106 4.41 -9.07 6.10
N SER A 107 3.64 -10.02 6.69
CA SER A 107 2.28 -10.34 6.24
C SER A 107 2.22 -10.61 4.73
N ILE A 108 3.24 -11.34 4.22
CA ILE A 108 3.30 -11.76 2.82
C ILE A 108 2.32 -12.91 2.65
N GLY A 109 1.13 -12.57 2.20
CA GLY A 109 0.01 -13.48 2.09
C GLY A 109 -1.21 -12.80 1.48
N VAL A 110 -2.22 -13.58 1.18
CA VAL A 110 -3.48 -13.11 0.55
C VAL A 110 -4.65 -13.62 1.37
N ILE A 111 -5.60 -12.76 1.64
CA ILE A 111 -6.87 -13.14 2.26
C ILE A 111 -8.03 -12.67 1.39
N LEU A 112 -9.09 -13.46 1.41
CA LEU A 112 -10.38 -13.08 0.89
C LEU A 112 -11.39 -13.32 2.01
N ARG A 113 -12.19 -12.32 2.32
CA ARG A 113 -13.11 -12.36 3.44
C ARG A 113 -14.53 -12.09 2.97
N GLY A 114 -15.47 -12.92 3.36
CA GLY A 114 -16.91 -12.72 3.22
C GLY A 114 -17.59 -12.84 4.58
N ASN A 115 -18.74 -12.21 4.75
CA ASN A 115 -19.59 -12.36 5.92
C ASN A 115 -20.69 -13.35 5.56
N ASN A 116 -21.01 -14.29 6.46
CA ASN A 116 -22.18 -15.15 6.35
C ASN A 116 -23.21 -14.74 7.42
N LEU A 117 -24.36 -14.27 6.99
CA LEU A 117 -25.47 -13.82 7.83
C LEU A 117 -26.68 -14.77 7.71
N GLU A 118 -26.58 -15.90 7.03
CA GLU A 118 -27.67 -16.85 6.77
C GLU A 118 -28.48 -17.14 8.05
N ARG A 119 -27.79 -17.58 9.10
CA ARG A 119 -28.44 -17.93 10.38
C ARG A 119 -29.10 -16.73 11.08
N LEU A 120 -28.61 -15.52 10.87
CA LEU A 120 -29.23 -14.33 11.40
C LEU A 120 -30.50 -13.99 10.63
N LEU A 121 -30.44 -14.06 9.31
CA LEU A 121 -31.59 -13.80 8.42
C LEU A 121 -32.72 -14.79 8.67
N GLU A 122 -32.43 -16.08 8.82
CA GLU A 122 -33.40 -17.10 9.20
C GLU A 122 -34.12 -16.76 10.51
N LYS A 123 -33.38 -16.33 11.55
CA LYS A 123 -33.97 -15.97 12.85
C LYS A 123 -34.93 -14.78 12.77
N VAL A 124 -34.71 -13.85 11.86
CA VAL A 124 -35.56 -12.66 11.69
C VAL A 124 -36.60 -12.84 10.59
N GLY A 125 -36.67 -14.04 9.98
CA GLY A 125 -37.68 -14.40 8.96
C GLY A 125 -37.45 -13.72 7.60
N VAL A 126 -36.20 -13.34 7.28
CA VAL A 126 -35.82 -12.75 5.98
C VAL A 126 -35.20 -13.82 5.09
N SER A 127 -35.69 -13.91 3.85
CA SER A 127 -35.13 -14.78 2.80
C SER A 127 -34.94 -13.99 1.53
N PHE A 128 -33.90 -14.35 0.76
CA PHE A 128 -33.64 -13.79 -0.58
C PHE A 128 -34.00 -14.77 -1.67
N MET A 129 -34.73 -14.30 -2.68
CA MET A 129 -34.98 -15.06 -3.90
C MET A 129 -33.98 -14.61 -4.96
N VAL A 130 -33.05 -15.47 -5.33
CA VAL A 130 -31.99 -15.15 -6.29
C VAL A 130 -32.26 -15.91 -7.60
N ILE A 131 -32.40 -15.17 -8.71
CA ILE A 131 -32.43 -15.73 -10.08
C ILE A 131 -31.10 -15.33 -10.73
N LYS A 132 -30.30 -16.33 -11.13
CA LYS A 132 -28.96 -16.13 -11.63
C LYS A 132 -28.70 -16.89 -12.93
N SER A 133 -27.88 -16.32 -13.81
CA SER A 133 -27.52 -16.90 -15.11
C SER A 133 -26.51 -18.05 -15.02
N GLY A 134 -25.85 -18.21 -13.87
CA GLY A 134 -24.84 -19.27 -13.66
C GLY A 134 -24.62 -19.58 -12.20
N PRO A 135 -24.07 -20.77 -11.86
CA PRO A 135 -23.99 -21.25 -10.48
C PRO A 135 -23.15 -20.36 -9.55
N TYR A 136 -22.13 -19.67 -10.09
CA TYR A 136 -21.15 -18.89 -9.32
C TYR A 136 -21.40 -17.38 -9.33
N LYS A 137 -22.55 -16.91 -9.88
CA LYS A 137 -22.79 -15.46 -10.02
C LYS A 137 -23.01 -14.74 -8.70
N ASP A 138 -23.39 -15.48 -7.67
CA ASP A 138 -23.60 -15.04 -6.30
C ASP A 138 -22.56 -15.63 -5.31
N ILE A 139 -21.38 -15.97 -5.83
CA ILE A 139 -20.27 -16.42 -4.99
C ILE A 139 -19.94 -15.30 -3.96
N LEU A 140 -19.70 -15.69 -2.69
CA LEU A 140 -19.55 -14.79 -1.55
C LEU A 140 -20.82 -14.01 -1.17
N SER A 141 -22.01 -14.43 -1.60
CA SER A 141 -23.25 -13.88 -1.07
C SER A 141 -23.32 -14.08 0.45
N PHE A 142 -23.77 -13.03 1.17
CA PHE A 142 -23.79 -13.05 2.64
C PHE A 142 -24.95 -13.85 3.23
N ASP A 143 -25.91 -14.23 2.41
CA ASP A 143 -27.18 -14.88 2.78
C ASP A 143 -27.17 -16.40 2.67
N ARG A 144 -26.03 -16.99 2.33
CA ARG A 144 -25.85 -18.46 2.23
C ARG A 144 -24.41 -18.90 2.47
N GLU A 145 -24.23 -20.15 2.79
CA GLU A 145 -22.90 -20.77 2.86
C GLU A 145 -22.27 -20.95 1.47
N LEU A 146 -20.93 -20.94 1.43
CA LEU A 146 -20.18 -21.30 0.23
C LEU A 146 -20.29 -22.80 -0.04
N THR A 147 -20.51 -23.15 -1.28
CA THR A 147 -20.45 -24.54 -1.72
C THR A 147 -18.99 -25.01 -1.90
N PRO A 148 -18.69 -26.33 -1.82
CA PRO A 148 -17.34 -26.84 -2.04
C PRO A 148 -16.71 -26.42 -3.37
N PRO A 149 -17.42 -26.42 -4.52
CA PRO A 149 -16.87 -25.91 -5.78
C PRO A 149 -16.51 -24.41 -5.72
N GLU A 150 -17.31 -23.59 -5.04
CA GLU A 150 -17.03 -22.17 -4.87
C GLU A 150 -15.79 -21.95 -3.99
N GLN A 151 -15.62 -22.75 -2.94
CA GLN A 151 -14.39 -22.70 -2.10
C GLN A 151 -13.15 -23.03 -2.94
N THR A 152 -13.23 -24.04 -3.83
CA THR A 152 -12.13 -24.39 -4.73
C THR A 152 -11.76 -23.23 -5.64
N ILE A 153 -12.75 -22.59 -6.28
CA ILE A 153 -12.53 -21.43 -7.17
C ILE A 153 -11.85 -20.28 -6.42
N LEU A 154 -12.32 -19.97 -5.21
CA LEU A 154 -11.75 -18.91 -4.39
C LEU A 154 -10.34 -19.25 -3.89
N GLN A 155 -10.08 -20.51 -3.54
CA GLN A 155 -8.75 -20.95 -3.14
C GLN A 155 -7.75 -20.85 -4.30
N GLU A 156 -8.11 -21.28 -5.50
CA GLU A 156 -7.27 -21.13 -6.70
C GLU A 156 -6.92 -19.66 -6.97
N LEU A 157 -7.87 -18.74 -6.81
CA LEU A 157 -7.64 -17.29 -6.95
C LEU A 157 -6.64 -16.78 -5.90
N ILE A 158 -6.78 -17.22 -4.65
CA ILE A 158 -5.84 -16.90 -3.56
C ILE A 158 -4.44 -17.44 -3.87
N ASP A 159 -4.33 -18.68 -4.30
CA ASP A 159 -3.06 -19.35 -4.58
C ASP A 159 -2.29 -18.65 -5.71
N VAL A 160 -2.98 -18.27 -6.79
CA VAL A 160 -2.38 -17.49 -7.87
C VAL A 160 -1.90 -16.13 -7.38
N SER A 161 -2.71 -15.42 -6.61
CA SER A 161 -2.35 -14.10 -6.06
C SER A 161 -1.18 -14.21 -5.06
N TYR A 162 -1.13 -15.26 -4.27
CA TYR A 162 -0.04 -15.55 -3.35
C TYR A 162 1.27 -15.84 -4.10
N GLN A 163 1.24 -16.67 -5.12
CA GLN A 163 2.41 -16.96 -5.94
C GLN A 163 2.97 -15.69 -6.60
N GLN A 164 2.10 -14.82 -7.11
CA GLN A 164 2.51 -13.51 -7.64
C GLN A 164 3.19 -12.65 -6.58
N PHE A 165 2.70 -12.65 -5.35
CA PHE A 165 3.33 -11.89 -4.28
C PHE A 165 4.73 -12.44 -3.96
N VAL A 166 4.84 -13.73 -3.74
CA VAL A 166 6.13 -14.39 -3.46
C VAL A 166 7.14 -14.10 -4.57
N GLN A 167 6.74 -14.24 -5.84
CA GLN A 167 7.59 -13.96 -6.99
C GLN A 167 8.04 -12.49 -7.01
N THR A 168 7.13 -11.55 -6.74
CA THR A 168 7.44 -10.11 -6.72
C THR A 168 8.46 -9.78 -5.62
N VAL A 169 8.33 -10.37 -4.43
CA VAL A 169 9.31 -10.18 -3.34
C VAL A 169 10.65 -10.81 -3.72
N ALA A 170 10.64 -12.02 -4.28
CA ALA A 170 11.85 -12.70 -4.73
C ALA A 170 12.63 -11.86 -5.77
N GLU A 171 11.95 -11.33 -6.78
CA GLU A 171 12.54 -10.44 -7.80
C GLU A 171 13.02 -9.11 -7.20
N GLY A 172 12.18 -8.46 -6.39
CA GLY A 172 12.49 -7.14 -5.84
C GLY A 172 13.64 -7.17 -4.82
N ARG A 173 13.85 -8.31 -4.16
CA ARG A 173 14.92 -8.50 -3.16
C ARG A 173 16.06 -9.37 -3.63
N ASN A 174 16.04 -9.85 -4.87
CA ASN A 174 17.02 -10.78 -5.43
C ASN A 174 17.22 -12.02 -4.53
N LEU A 175 16.11 -12.58 -4.04
CA LEU A 175 16.06 -13.79 -3.22
C LEU A 175 15.53 -14.97 -4.05
N ALA A 176 15.94 -16.19 -3.67
CA ALA A 176 15.33 -17.38 -4.24
C ALA A 176 13.84 -17.47 -3.80
N VAL A 177 12.97 -17.91 -4.71
CA VAL A 177 11.54 -18.08 -4.43
C VAL A 177 11.30 -18.97 -3.22
N GLU A 178 12.05 -20.06 -3.09
CA GLU A 178 11.95 -20.98 -1.94
C GLU A 178 12.38 -20.32 -0.61
N THR A 179 13.36 -19.41 -0.65
CA THR A 179 13.74 -18.62 0.53
C THR A 179 12.57 -17.72 0.94
N VAL A 180 11.94 -17.03 0.00
CA VAL A 180 10.77 -16.18 0.30
C VAL A 180 9.63 -17.01 0.86
N LYS A 181 9.31 -18.17 0.29
CA LYS A 181 8.27 -19.08 0.78
C LYS A 181 8.48 -19.52 2.23
N SER A 182 9.73 -19.63 2.68
CA SER A 182 10.03 -20.08 4.06
C SER A 182 9.52 -19.11 5.13
N PHE A 183 9.27 -17.84 4.79
CA PHE A 183 8.75 -16.82 5.70
C PHE A 183 7.47 -16.13 5.19
N ALA A 184 7.01 -16.44 3.98
CA ALA A 184 5.82 -15.82 3.35
C ALA A 184 4.53 -16.60 3.66
N ASP A 185 4.29 -16.94 4.91
CA ASP A 185 3.10 -17.66 5.37
C ASP A 185 2.05 -16.74 6.01
N GLY A 186 2.17 -15.44 5.77
CA GLY A 186 1.30 -14.42 6.35
C GLY A 186 1.74 -13.90 7.70
N ARG A 187 2.85 -14.42 8.28
CA ARG A 187 3.39 -13.91 9.54
C ARG A 187 3.92 -12.50 9.41
N ILE A 188 3.92 -11.77 10.53
CA ILE A 188 4.58 -10.48 10.67
C ILE A 188 5.92 -10.67 11.39
N PHE A 189 6.82 -9.71 11.17
CA PHE A 189 8.11 -9.63 11.82
C PHE A 189 8.54 -8.18 12.02
N THR A 190 9.55 -7.95 12.85
CA THR A 190 10.12 -6.63 13.08
C THR A 190 11.02 -6.20 11.92
N GLY A 191 11.35 -4.89 11.85
CA GLY A 191 12.33 -4.40 10.88
C GLY A 191 13.69 -5.08 11.03
N GLU A 192 14.10 -5.41 12.27
CA GLU A 192 15.35 -6.14 12.54
C GLU A 192 15.32 -7.56 11.93
N GLN A 193 14.24 -8.30 12.17
CA GLN A 193 14.04 -9.61 11.54
C GLN A 193 13.93 -9.52 10.02
N ALA A 194 13.33 -8.44 9.50
CA ALA A 194 13.24 -8.19 8.06
C ALA A 194 14.60 -7.97 7.40
N LEU A 195 15.55 -7.35 8.13
CA LEU A 195 16.94 -7.22 7.69
C LEU A 195 17.62 -8.59 7.59
N GLU A 196 17.47 -9.44 8.60
CA GLU A 196 18.02 -10.81 8.60
C GLU A 196 17.45 -11.66 7.45
N LEU A 197 16.17 -11.47 7.13
CA LEU A 197 15.49 -12.17 6.04
C LEU A 197 15.82 -11.59 4.65
N GLY A 198 16.54 -10.47 4.56
CA GLY A 198 16.86 -9.79 3.32
C GLY A 198 15.70 -9.01 2.69
N VAL A 199 14.61 -8.83 3.43
CA VAL A 199 13.46 -8.01 2.99
C VAL A 199 13.76 -6.51 3.07
N VAL A 200 14.60 -6.11 4.02
CA VAL A 200 15.07 -4.75 4.26
C VAL A 200 16.58 -4.70 4.08
N ASP A 201 17.13 -3.59 3.60
CA ASP A 201 18.58 -3.44 3.36
C ASP A 201 19.32 -2.83 4.55
N ARG A 202 18.66 -1.92 5.29
CA ARG A 202 19.26 -1.23 6.43
C ARG A 202 18.23 -0.93 7.51
N LEU A 203 18.69 -0.91 8.75
CA LEU A 203 17.93 -0.33 9.86
C LEU A 203 18.22 1.16 9.92
N GLY A 204 17.18 1.96 10.15
CA GLY A 204 17.29 3.42 10.25
C GLY A 204 15.93 4.11 10.22
N SER A 205 15.98 5.41 10.43
CA SER A 205 14.85 6.32 10.37
C SER A 205 14.53 6.75 8.94
N GLU A 206 13.48 7.55 8.78
CA GLU A 206 13.18 8.19 7.49
C GLU A 206 14.30 9.15 7.06
N GLU A 207 14.98 9.79 8.02
CA GLU A 207 16.10 10.66 7.73
C GLU A 207 17.30 9.90 7.17
N ASP A 208 17.61 8.71 7.71
CA ASP A 208 18.66 7.84 7.16
C ASP A 208 18.33 7.40 5.73
N ALA A 209 17.05 7.09 5.46
CA ALA A 209 16.60 6.76 4.12
C ALA A 209 16.71 7.96 3.15
N ARG A 210 16.43 9.18 3.62
CA ARG A 210 16.58 10.42 2.87
C ARG A 210 18.04 10.67 2.49
N GLN A 211 18.93 10.54 3.47
CA GLN A 211 20.38 10.71 3.25
C GLN A 211 20.89 9.69 2.24
N TRP A 212 20.49 8.44 2.37
CA TRP A 212 20.87 7.40 1.42
C TRP A 212 20.33 7.67 0.01
N ALA A 213 19.09 8.13 -0.13
CA ALA A 213 18.54 8.54 -1.43
C ALA A 213 19.33 9.70 -2.06
N ALA A 214 19.82 10.66 -1.23
CA ALA A 214 20.67 11.75 -1.69
C ALA A 214 22.02 11.23 -2.20
N GLU A 215 22.69 10.37 -1.43
CA GLU A 215 23.97 9.74 -1.81
C GLU A 215 23.87 9.02 -3.16
N LEU A 216 22.85 8.15 -3.30
CA LEU A 216 22.62 7.38 -4.53
C LEU A 216 22.37 8.28 -5.75
N ALA A 217 21.77 9.46 -5.52
CA ALA A 217 21.51 10.44 -6.56
C ALA A 217 22.67 11.42 -6.81
N GLY A 218 23.81 11.28 -6.12
CA GLY A 218 24.95 12.18 -6.22
C GLY A 218 24.69 13.59 -5.68
N LEU A 219 23.75 13.72 -4.72
CA LEU A 219 23.46 14.95 -4.01
C LEU A 219 24.22 14.98 -2.68
N ASP A 220 24.41 16.18 -2.12
CA ASP A 220 24.96 16.36 -0.78
C ASP A 220 23.91 15.92 0.27
N PRO A 221 24.15 14.84 1.05
CA PRO A 221 23.17 14.29 1.99
C PRO A 221 22.74 15.29 3.06
N GLU A 222 23.64 16.20 3.48
CA GLU A 222 23.34 17.19 4.50
C GLU A 222 22.48 18.35 3.98
N LYS A 223 22.50 18.62 2.67
CA LYS A 223 21.83 19.77 2.04
C LYS A 223 20.62 19.40 1.19
N ALA A 224 20.51 18.15 0.78
CA ALA A 224 19.43 17.70 -0.08
C ALA A 224 18.10 17.74 0.67
N GLN A 225 17.20 18.63 0.25
CA GLN A 225 15.88 18.78 0.85
C GLN A 225 14.86 17.90 0.14
N CYS A 226 13.89 17.38 0.91
CA CYS A 226 12.73 16.73 0.35
C CYS A 226 11.70 17.74 -0.18
N PHE A 227 11.16 17.43 -1.34
CA PHE A 227 9.95 18.07 -1.87
C PHE A 227 8.81 17.08 -1.77
N THR A 228 7.91 17.31 -0.82
CA THR A 228 6.73 16.43 -0.63
C THR A 228 5.70 16.73 -1.70
N LEU A 229 5.29 15.69 -2.41
CA LEU A 229 4.19 15.72 -3.35
C LEU A 229 2.91 15.41 -2.58
N GLU A 230 2.29 16.47 -2.05
CA GLU A 230 0.98 16.41 -1.37
C GLU A 230 -0.16 16.36 -2.39
N GLU A 231 -1.33 15.89 -1.94
CA GLU A 231 -2.57 16.07 -2.70
C GLU A 231 -2.79 17.55 -3.03
N PRO A 232 -3.24 17.86 -4.25
CA PRO A 232 -3.72 19.21 -4.52
C PRO A 232 -4.87 19.48 -3.56
N LYS A 233 -4.65 20.39 -2.60
CA LYS A 233 -5.70 20.82 -1.67
C LYS A 233 -6.89 21.23 -2.51
N SER A 234 -8.01 20.53 -2.37
CA SER A 234 -9.25 20.84 -3.09
C SER A 234 -9.57 22.31 -2.90
N PHE A 235 -9.71 23.05 -4.00
CA PHE A 235 -10.00 24.48 -4.01
C PHE A 235 -11.33 24.82 -3.31
N SER A 236 -12.19 23.79 -3.12
CA SER A 236 -13.49 23.90 -2.44
C SER A 236 -13.41 24.15 -0.94
N SER A 237 -12.29 23.81 -0.27
CA SER A 237 -12.14 24.06 1.17
C SER A 237 -11.83 25.52 1.53
N ARG A 238 -11.53 26.37 0.52
CA ARG A 238 -11.16 27.78 0.74
C ARG A 238 -12.34 28.77 0.69
N PHE A 239 -13.52 28.37 0.24
CA PHE A 239 -14.62 29.27 -0.05
C PHE A 239 -15.94 29.02 0.69
N LEU A 240 -15.98 28.19 1.75
CA LEU A 240 -17.15 28.05 2.59
C LEU A 240 -16.83 28.41 4.06
N PRO A 241 -16.85 29.68 4.45
CA PRO A 241 -16.94 30.06 5.86
C PRO A 241 -18.40 29.85 6.29
N GLY A 242 -18.70 28.78 7.04
CA GLY A 242 -19.98 28.70 7.71
C GLY A 242 -20.73 27.38 7.69
N ARG A 243 -20.05 26.23 7.81
CA ARG A 243 -20.75 24.99 8.17
C ARG A 243 -19.79 24.01 8.84
N SER A 244 -19.52 24.19 10.13
CA SER A 244 -19.02 23.09 10.99
C SER A 244 -18.68 23.56 12.41
N GLN A 245 -19.66 23.91 13.22
CA GLN A 245 -19.43 23.92 14.68
C GLN A 245 -19.68 22.55 15.33
N LEU A 246 -20.07 21.52 14.57
CA LEU A 246 -20.27 20.16 15.09
C LEU A 246 -19.13 19.19 14.78
N SER A 247 -18.21 19.50 13.87
CA SER A 247 -17.07 18.60 13.55
C SER A 247 -15.89 18.76 14.51
N PHE A 248 -15.88 19.79 15.36
CA PHE A 248 -14.78 20.06 16.30
C PHE A 248 -14.77 19.12 17.54
N LEU A 249 -15.83 18.36 17.78
CA LEU A 249 -15.90 17.43 18.91
C LEU A 249 -15.33 16.02 18.60
N PHE A 250 -14.97 15.74 17.35
CA PHE A 250 -14.44 14.42 16.94
C PHE A 250 -13.08 14.47 16.23
N SER A 251 -12.41 15.63 16.23
CA SER A 251 -11.10 15.81 15.59
C SER A 251 -10.01 15.88 16.65
N SER A 252 -9.57 14.73 17.11
CA SER A 252 -8.35 14.64 17.91
C SER A 252 -7.44 13.54 17.37
N SER A 253 -6.29 13.97 16.89
CA SER A 253 -5.06 13.26 16.55
C SER A 253 -4.82 12.95 15.06
N PRO A 254 -3.72 13.47 14.47
CA PRO A 254 -3.24 13.03 13.17
C PRO A 254 -2.53 11.68 13.36
N GLY A 255 -3.22 10.57 13.08
CA GLY A 255 -2.59 9.26 13.15
C GLY A 255 -3.51 8.04 13.10
N LEU A 256 -4.76 8.16 13.51
CA LEU A 256 -5.75 7.10 13.33
C LEU A 256 -6.98 7.70 12.67
N LYS A 257 -7.15 7.44 11.40
CA LYS A 257 -8.43 7.66 10.75
C LYS A 257 -9.49 6.86 11.52
N SER A 258 -10.64 7.45 11.74
CA SER A 258 -11.69 6.92 12.59
C SER A 258 -12.07 5.47 12.25
N GLY A 259 -12.61 4.72 13.20
CA GLY A 259 -13.16 3.39 12.94
C GLY A 259 -14.18 3.35 11.79
N ALA A 260 -14.77 4.50 11.44
CA ALA A 260 -15.64 4.68 10.29
C ALA A 260 -14.90 4.51 8.94
N ASP A 261 -13.66 5.01 8.81
CA ASP A 261 -12.86 4.85 7.58
C ASP A 261 -12.47 3.37 7.35
N TRP A 262 -12.21 2.64 8.44
CA TRP A 262 -11.98 1.19 8.38
C TRP A 262 -13.22 0.42 7.94
N LEU A 263 -14.37 0.76 8.51
CA LEU A 263 -15.64 0.11 8.15
C LEU A 263 -16.00 0.39 6.68
N GLU A 264 -15.80 1.62 6.22
CA GLU A 264 -16.00 1.99 4.81
C GLU A 264 -15.06 1.21 3.90
N PHE A 265 -13.77 1.10 4.26
CA PHE A 265 -12.81 0.28 3.51
C PHE A 265 -13.24 -1.18 3.49
N GLU A 266 -13.66 -1.76 4.61
CA GLU A 266 -14.14 -3.13 4.69
C GLU A 266 -15.38 -3.38 3.82
N LEU A 267 -16.34 -2.47 3.87
CA LEU A 267 -17.57 -2.60 3.08
C LEU A 267 -17.30 -2.47 1.58
N THR A 268 -16.38 -1.58 1.18
CA THR A 268 -16.06 -1.35 -0.24
C THR A 268 -15.14 -2.41 -0.81
N THR A 269 -14.36 -3.11 0.01
CA THR A 269 -13.42 -4.16 -0.42
C THR A 269 -13.90 -5.58 -0.10
N SER A 270 -15.10 -5.72 0.42
CA SER A 270 -15.69 -7.04 0.68
C SER A 270 -15.73 -7.87 -0.60
N GLY A 271 -15.18 -9.08 -0.52
CA GLY A 271 -15.08 -9.97 -1.68
C GLY A 271 -13.91 -9.69 -2.64
N LEU A 272 -13.06 -8.70 -2.38
CA LEU A 272 -11.83 -8.49 -3.13
C LEU A 272 -10.65 -9.20 -2.46
N PRO A 273 -9.72 -9.78 -3.24
CA PRO A 273 -8.45 -10.25 -2.69
C PRO A 273 -7.67 -9.10 -2.08
N LEU A 274 -7.17 -9.31 -0.87
CA LEU A 274 -6.47 -8.30 -0.11
C LEU A 274 -5.07 -8.75 0.28
N TRP A 275 -4.13 -7.85 0.13
CA TRP A 275 -2.84 -7.84 0.80
C TRP A 275 -2.93 -6.85 1.96
N LEU A 276 -3.48 -7.31 3.07
CA LEU A 276 -3.81 -6.46 4.20
C LEU A 276 -3.46 -7.18 5.51
N TYR A 277 -2.59 -6.56 6.30
CA TYR A 277 -2.40 -6.93 7.70
C TYR A 277 -3.49 -6.27 8.56
N ARG A 278 -4.12 -7.05 9.43
CA ARG A 278 -5.08 -6.57 10.43
C ARG A 278 -4.52 -6.88 11.81
N PRO A 279 -4.25 -5.86 12.61
CA PRO A 279 -3.83 -6.03 14.00
C PRO A 279 -4.94 -6.66 14.86
#